data_2474a05e37dd7970137171b7430063da
#
_entry.id   2474a05e37dd7970137171b7430063da
#
_cell.length_a   1.000
_cell.length_b   1.000
_cell.length_c   1.000
_cell.angle_alpha   90.00
_cell.angle_beta   90.00
_cell.angle_gamma   90.00
#
_symmetry.space_group_name_H-M   'P 1'
#
loop_
_entity.id
_entity.type
_entity.pdbx_description
1 polymer ?
#
loop_
_entity_poly.entity_id
_entity_poly.type
_entity_poly.pdbx_seq_one_letter_code
_entity_poly.pdbx_strand_id
1 'polypeptide(L)'
;MKANPRSRAIVSRSLPLAALTSSIAAMLLSGCVPPPPVSPTAPRSPAPAPAPRPRPSAPAAPPASDWRDAPMTPGDWSYGATAGGSVASFGGVFTLRCAPQAGTITLTRAATPRSTPVSMTVTTSDGSRAFTGRITSAGIEIALPARDKVLDSMAFSRGRFAIAAPGETTLYIPSWTEVTRVIEDCR
;
A
#
# COMPACT_ATOMS: atom_id res chain seq x y z
N MET A 1 -16.05 51.30 -12.88
CA MET A 1 -15.94 51.37 -14.36
C MET A 1 -14.81 50.51 -14.82
N LYS A 2 -15.06 49.52 -15.59
CA LYS A 2 -14.51 48.73 -16.69
C LYS A 2 -14.51 47.23 -16.38
N ALA A 3 -15.55 46.60 -16.88
CA ALA A 3 -15.63 45.15 -17.10
C ALA A 3 -14.77 44.74 -18.29
N ASN A 4 -14.17 43.57 -18.22
CA ASN A 4 -13.53 42.92 -19.39
C ASN A 4 -13.93 41.44 -19.50
N PRO A 5 -14.83 41.06 -20.39
CA PRO A 5 -15.19 39.68 -20.66
C PRO A 5 -14.24 39.10 -21.72
N ARG A 6 -13.46 38.09 -21.39
CA ARG A 6 -12.75 37.27 -22.41
C ARG A 6 -13.48 35.94 -22.59
N SER A 7 -14.32 35.93 -23.59
CA SER A 7 -14.86 34.73 -24.23
C SER A 7 -13.73 33.84 -24.73
N ARG A 8 -13.70 32.56 -24.36
CA ARG A 8 -12.89 31.54 -25.01
C ARG A 8 -13.80 30.61 -25.80
N ALA A 9 -13.57 30.65 -27.09
CA ALA A 9 -14.25 29.86 -28.09
C ALA A 9 -14.00 28.35 -27.89
N ILE A 10 -15.10 27.61 -27.95
CA ILE A 10 -15.12 26.15 -28.00
C ILE A 10 -14.84 25.76 -29.48
N VAL A 11 -13.71 25.16 -29.75
CA VAL A 11 -13.42 24.54 -31.05
C VAL A 11 -13.89 23.08 -30.98
N SER A 12 -15.05 22.85 -31.58
CA SER A 12 -15.58 21.54 -31.93
C SER A 12 -14.79 20.96 -33.09
N ARG A 13 -14.07 19.85 -32.89
CA ARG A 13 -13.50 19.03 -33.96
C ARG A 13 -14.31 17.75 -34.10
N SER A 14 -15.15 17.76 -35.09
CA SER A 14 -15.80 16.59 -35.68
C SER A 14 -14.79 15.76 -36.48
N LEU A 15 -14.64 14.49 -36.16
CA LEU A 15 -13.93 13.46 -36.92
C LEU A 15 -14.92 12.57 -37.67
N PRO A 16 -14.66 12.23 -38.92
CA PRO A 16 -15.57 11.43 -39.72
C PRO A 16 -15.44 9.93 -39.45
N LEU A 17 -16.58 9.30 -39.51
CA LEU A 17 -16.77 7.84 -39.52
C LEU A 17 -16.22 7.30 -40.85
N ALA A 18 -15.23 6.43 -40.84
CA ALA A 18 -14.84 5.61 -41.99
C ALA A 18 -15.14 4.15 -41.67
N ALA A 19 -16.12 3.65 -42.39
CA ALA A 19 -16.50 2.26 -42.49
C ALA A 19 -15.42 1.47 -43.27
N LEU A 20 -15.02 0.32 -42.74
CA LEU A 20 -14.30 -0.71 -43.50
C LEU A 20 -14.86 -2.08 -43.11
N THR A 21 -15.75 -2.54 -44.02
CA THR A 21 -16.16 -3.93 -44.18
C THR A 21 -15.06 -4.67 -44.93
N SER A 22 -14.60 -5.82 -44.48
CA SER A 22 -14.05 -6.87 -45.35
C SER A 22 -13.89 -8.21 -44.62
N SER A 23 -14.69 -9.13 -45.03
CA SER A 23 -14.40 -10.43 -45.62
C SER A 23 -14.00 -11.54 -44.67
N ILE A 24 -15.03 -12.35 -44.43
CA ILE A 24 -14.98 -13.75 -44.01
C ILE A 24 -14.41 -14.58 -45.16
N ALA A 25 -13.30 -15.30 -44.93
CA ALA A 25 -12.87 -16.38 -45.82
C ALA A 25 -12.74 -17.66 -44.96
N ALA A 26 -13.73 -18.51 -45.08
CA ALA A 26 -13.73 -19.88 -44.59
C ALA A 26 -12.79 -20.76 -45.44
N MET A 27 -11.82 -21.42 -44.81
CA MET A 27 -11.13 -22.56 -45.44
C MET A 27 -11.30 -23.78 -44.52
N LEU A 28 -12.26 -24.62 -44.90
CA LEU A 28 -12.39 -25.99 -44.47
C LEU A 28 -11.37 -26.83 -45.26
N LEU A 29 -10.26 -27.25 -44.63
CA LEU A 29 -9.43 -28.33 -45.13
C LEU A 29 -9.68 -29.57 -44.26
N SER A 30 -10.49 -30.47 -44.77
CA SER A 30 -10.65 -31.83 -44.29
C SER A 30 -9.44 -32.65 -44.74
N GLY A 31 -8.45 -32.83 -43.86
CA GLY A 31 -7.34 -33.75 -44.08
C GLY A 31 -7.71 -35.16 -43.65
N CYS A 32 -7.89 -36.08 -44.59
CA CYS A 32 -7.94 -37.50 -44.32
C CYS A 32 -6.55 -37.98 -43.92
N VAL A 33 -6.34 -38.40 -42.69
CA VAL A 33 -5.13 -39.08 -42.21
C VAL A 33 -5.32 -40.59 -42.35
N PRO A 34 -4.47 -41.29 -43.13
CA PRO A 34 -4.51 -42.76 -43.20
C PRO A 34 -4.06 -43.39 -41.87
N PRO A 35 -4.61 -44.57 -41.48
CA PRO A 35 -4.22 -45.23 -40.24
C PRO A 35 -2.75 -45.64 -40.26
N PRO A 36 -2.03 -45.54 -39.13
CA PRO A 36 -0.63 -45.96 -39.07
C PRO A 36 -0.50 -47.50 -39.17
N PRO A 37 0.60 -47.99 -39.76
CA PRO A 37 0.86 -49.43 -39.87
C PRO A 37 1.08 -50.02 -38.47
N VAL A 38 0.48 -51.18 -38.22
CA VAL A 38 0.68 -51.95 -36.98
C VAL A 38 2.12 -52.48 -36.92
N SER A 39 2.89 -51.94 -36.02
CA SER A 39 4.23 -52.45 -35.71
C SER A 39 4.14 -53.74 -34.89
N PRO A 40 5.06 -54.72 -35.12
CA PRO A 40 5.08 -55.97 -34.36
C PRO A 40 5.36 -55.71 -32.89
N THR A 41 4.61 -56.41 -32.04
CA THR A 41 4.67 -56.36 -30.59
C THR A 41 6.08 -56.72 -30.11
N ALA A 42 6.79 -55.73 -29.55
CA ALA A 42 8.07 -55.95 -28.86
C ALA A 42 7.85 -56.73 -27.54
N PRO A 43 8.84 -57.51 -27.08
CA PRO A 43 8.75 -58.27 -25.84
C PRO A 43 8.49 -57.28 -24.65
N ARG A 44 7.52 -57.63 -23.83
CA ARG A 44 7.11 -56.85 -22.67
C ARG A 44 8.25 -56.77 -21.65
N SER A 45 8.88 -55.61 -21.49
CA SER A 45 9.84 -55.34 -20.40
C SER A 45 9.18 -55.55 -19.05
N PRO A 46 9.93 -56.05 -18.04
CA PRO A 46 9.38 -56.17 -16.68
C PRO A 46 8.82 -54.83 -16.19
N ALA A 47 7.63 -54.84 -15.57
CA ALA A 47 7.01 -53.67 -15.04
C ALA A 47 7.92 -52.95 -14.01
N PRO A 48 8.09 -51.64 -14.09
CA PRO A 48 8.82 -50.88 -13.07
C PRO A 48 8.20 -51.10 -11.70
N ALA A 49 9.03 -51.20 -10.67
CA ALA A 49 8.57 -51.25 -9.28
C ALA A 49 7.67 -50.07 -8.94
N PRO A 50 6.61 -50.26 -8.12
CA PRO A 50 5.70 -49.18 -7.74
C PRO A 50 6.50 -48.00 -7.15
N ALA A 51 6.30 -46.79 -7.67
CA ALA A 51 6.90 -45.58 -7.14
C ALA A 51 6.48 -45.38 -5.66
N PRO A 52 7.37 -44.92 -4.78
CA PRO A 52 7.03 -44.60 -3.39
C PRO A 52 5.82 -43.69 -3.36
N ARG A 53 4.80 -44.03 -2.56
CA ARG A 53 3.63 -43.16 -2.37
C ARG A 53 4.10 -41.80 -1.87
N PRO A 54 3.60 -40.67 -2.41
CA PRO A 54 3.90 -39.36 -1.88
C PRO A 54 3.55 -39.33 -0.39
N ARG A 55 4.50 -38.94 0.43
CA ARG A 55 4.25 -38.72 1.84
C ARG A 55 3.23 -37.57 1.96
N PRO A 56 2.16 -37.68 2.77
CA PRO A 56 1.23 -36.57 2.96
C PRO A 56 2.03 -35.31 3.32
N SER A 57 1.83 -34.24 2.55
CA SER A 57 2.39 -32.93 2.90
C SER A 57 1.87 -32.53 4.26
N ALA A 58 2.75 -32.07 5.15
CA ALA A 58 2.32 -31.47 6.41
C ALA A 58 1.31 -30.34 6.11
N PRO A 59 0.28 -30.15 6.95
CA PRO A 59 -0.65 -29.04 6.81
C PRO A 59 0.14 -27.75 6.66
N ALA A 60 -0.22 -26.91 5.67
CA ALA A 60 0.37 -25.59 5.50
C ALA A 60 0.18 -24.81 6.80
N ALA A 61 1.24 -24.16 7.29
CA ALA A 61 1.12 -23.25 8.43
C ALA A 61 0.02 -22.23 8.13
N PRO A 62 -0.80 -21.83 9.14
CA PRO A 62 -1.79 -20.78 8.97
C PRO A 62 -1.11 -19.56 8.34
N PRO A 63 -1.73 -18.88 7.36
CA PRO A 63 -1.19 -17.64 6.83
C PRO A 63 -0.95 -16.67 7.99
N ALA A 64 0.22 -16.01 8.01
CA ALA A 64 0.48 -14.95 8.96
C ALA A 64 -0.67 -13.94 8.85
N SER A 65 -1.31 -13.60 9.98
CA SER A 65 -2.43 -12.65 9.99
C SER A 65 -1.95 -11.33 9.38
N ASP A 66 -2.62 -10.88 8.33
CA ASP A 66 -2.28 -9.61 7.69
C ASP A 66 -2.48 -8.48 8.73
N TRP A 67 -1.53 -7.56 8.83
CA TRP A 67 -1.63 -6.38 9.70
C TRP A 67 -2.89 -5.54 9.41
N ARG A 68 -3.42 -5.65 8.19
CA ARG A 68 -4.66 -4.98 7.76
C ARG A 68 -5.90 -5.52 8.45
N ASP A 69 -5.85 -6.77 8.89
CA ASP A 69 -6.96 -7.44 9.58
C ASP A 69 -6.86 -7.34 11.10
N ALA A 70 -5.73 -6.81 11.61
CA ALA A 70 -5.54 -6.60 13.04
C ALA A 70 -6.61 -5.63 13.60
N PRO A 71 -7.05 -5.80 14.87
CA PRO A 71 -7.96 -4.85 15.51
C PRO A 71 -7.38 -3.44 15.51
N MET A 72 -8.23 -2.44 15.19
CA MET A 72 -7.84 -1.04 15.26
C MET A 72 -7.46 -0.66 16.69
N THR A 73 -6.41 0.15 16.83
CA THR A 73 -6.11 0.78 18.13
C THR A 73 -7.29 1.66 18.53
N PRO A 74 -7.82 1.53 19.77
CA PRO A 74 -8.89 2.39 20.24
C PRO A 74 -8.45 3.86 20.29
N GLY A 75 -9.35 4.74 19.88
CA GLY A 75 -9.13 6.19 19.91
C GLY A 75 -9.71 6.88 18.67
N ASP A 76 -9.73 8.20 18.74
CA ASP A 76 -10.18 9.07 17.67
C ASP A 76 -9.10 10.11 17.37
N TRP A 77 -9.13 10.64 16.14
CA TRP A 77 -8.32 11.76 15.75
C TRP A 77 -8.89 13.08 16.28
N SER A 78 -8.00 13.93 16.71
CA SER A 78 -8.26 15.36 16.93
C SER A 78 -7.26 16.18 16.13
N TYR A 79 -7.73 17.29 15.54
CA TYR A 79 -6.88 18.22 14.80
C TYR A 79 -6.98 19.62 15.46
N GLY A 80 -5.86 20.32 15.50
CA GLY A 80 -5.81 21.70 15.99
C GLY A 80 -4.69 22.51 15.35
N ALA A 81 -4.98 23.79 15.09
CA ALA A 81 -3.95 24.77 14.73
C ALA A 81 -3.17 25.18 16.00
N THR A 82 -1.89 25.44 15.84
CA THR A 82 -0.98 25.91 16.90
C THR A 82 -0.26 27.18 16.43
N ALA A 83 0.35 27.94 17.33
CA ALA A 83 1.11 29.14 16.98
C ALA A 83 2.27 28.86 15.99
N GLY A 84 2.77 27.61 15.93
CA GLY A 84 3.89 27.19 15.08
C GLY A 84 3.51 26.23 13.95
N GLY A 85 2.22 26.05 13.65
CA GLY A 85 1.75 25.13 12.60
C GLY A 85 0.47 24.42 13.00
N SER A 86 0.39 23.11 12.77
CA SER A 86 -0.78 22.30 13.12
C SER A 86 -0.38 20.98 13.77
N VAL A 87 -1.36 20.35 14.40
CA VAL A 87 -1.18 19.06 15.09
C VAL A 87 -2.42 18.20 14.90
N ALA A 88 -2.21 16.91 14.61
CA ALA A 88 -3.23 15.88 14.74
C ALA A 88 -2.78 14.86 15.78
N SER A 89 -3.69 14.47 16.67
CA SER A 89 -3.43 13.52 17.76
C SER A 89 -4.44 12.39 17.72
N PHE A 90 -3.98 11.16 17.83
CA PHE A 90 -4.82 9.95 17.86
C PHE A 90 -4.78 9.31 19.24
N GLY A 91 -5.89 9.35 19.96
CA GLY A 91 -6.09 8.65 21.23
C GLY A 91 -5.00 8.90 22.30
N GLY A 92 -4.23 9.99 22.19
CA GLY A 92 -3.08 10.29 23.04
C GLY A 92 -1.86 9.36 22.83
N VAL A 93 -1.92 8.42 21.89
CA VAL A 93 -0.84 7.42 21.65
C VAL A 93 0.01 7.74 20.44
N PHE A 94 -0.50 8.56 19.50
CA PHE A 94 0.24 8.96 18.31
C PHE A 94 -0.10 10.40 17.91
N THR A 95 0.91 11.15 17.44
CA THR A 95 0.76 12.55 17.05
C THR A 95 1.56 12.87 15.80
N LEU A 96 0.96 13.64 14.91
CA LEU A 96 1.64 14.34 13.81
C LEU A 96 1.65 15.84 14.14
N ARG A 97 2.82 16.46 14.06
CA ARG A 97 2.99 17.90 14.25
C ARG A 97 3.69 18.53 13.05
N CYS A 98 3.06 19.50 12.44
CA CYS A 98 3.67 20.31 11.39
C CYS A 98 4.41 21.52 12.01
N ALA A 99 5.62 21.78 11.51
CA ALA A 99 6.38 23.01 11.71
C ALA A 99 6.69 23.61 10.32
N PRO A 100 5.81 24.44 9.76
CA PRO A 100 5.89 24.88 8.36
C PRO A 100 7.15 25.73 8.09
N GLN A 101 7.63 26.55 9.06
CA GLN A 101 8.87 27.30 8.89
C GLN A 101 10.10 26.41 8.76
N ALA A 102 10.08 25.22 9.37
CA ALA A 102 11.14 24.22 9.26
C ALA A 102 10.90 23.24 8.08
N GLY A 103 9.73 23.30 7.44
CA GLY A 103 9.34 22.34 6.41
C GLY A 103 9.34 20.88 6.92
N THR A 104 8.99 20.69 8.21
CA THR A 104 9.18 19.42 8.91
C THR A 104 7.88 18.94 9.56
N ILE A 105 7.61 17.63 9.43
CA ILE A 105 6.58 16.94 10.20
C ILE A 105 7.24 16.01 11.20
N THR A 106 6.88 16.15 12.46
CA THR A 106 7.31 15.24 13.53
C THR A 106 6.20 14.23 13.81
N LEU A 107 6.56 12.95 13.72
CA LEU A 107 5.73 11.83 14.16
C LEU A 107 6.17 11.46 15.57
N THR A 108 5.24 11.45 16.51
CA THR A 108 5.51 11.07 17.91
C THR A 108 4.63 9.89 18.28
N ARG A 109 5.23 8.81 18.71
CA ARG A 109 4.56 7.66 19.32
C ARG A 109 4.79 7.70 20.82
N ALA A 110 3.72 7.75 21.62
CA ALA A 110 3.82 7.58 23.05
C ALA A 110 4.48 6.24 23.37
N ALA A 111 5.46 6.22 24.22
CA ALA A 111 6.24 5.03 24.59
C ALA A 111 6.78 5.15 26.00
N THR A 112 7.09 4.00 26.60
CA THR A 112 7.79 3.97 27.88
C THR A 112 9.17 4.63 27.75
N PRO A 113 9.57 5.51 28.68
CA PRO A 113 10.90 6.14 28.66
C PRO A 113 12.03 5.13 28.56
N ARG A 114 13.02 5.40 27.71
CA ARG A 114 14.21 4.56 27.43
C ARG A 114 15.42 5.45 27.23
N SER A 115 16.60 4.86 27.38
CA SER A 115 17.87 5.59 27.23
C SER A 115 18.52 5.48 25.84
N THR A 116 18.06 4.55 25.00
CA THR A 116 18.68 4.27 23.69
C THR A 116 17.78 4.69 22.54
N PRO A 117 18.34 5.16 21.40
CA PRO A 117 17.58 5.36 20.18
C PRO A 117 16.82 4.08 19.79
N VAL A 118 15.63 4.22 19.30
CA VAL A 118 14.73 3.11 18.98
C VAL A 118 14.29 3.24 17.53
N SER A 119 14.25 2.12 16.81
CA SER A 119 13.66 2.08 15.48
C SER A 119 12.14 2.20 15.59
N MET A 120 11.54 3.12 14.82
CA MET A 120 10.09 3.18 14.64
C MET A 120 9.77 2.85 13.18
N THR A 121 8.93 1.85 12.97
CA THR A 121 8.53 1.39 11.64
C THR A 121 7.12 1.88 11.32
N VAL A 122 6.98 2.53 10.18
CA VAL A 122 5.70 2.91 9.59
C VAL A 122 5.37 1.91 8.49
N THR A 123 4.22 1.24 8.59
CA THR A 123 3.70 0.31 7.58
C THR A 123 2.42 0.87 6.99
N THR A 124 2.37 0.93 5.67
CA THR A 124 1.24 1.45 4.88
C THR A 124 0.84 0.43 3.81
N SER A 125 -0.21 0.71 3.06
CA SER A 125 -0.56 -0.12 1.89
C SER A 125 0.53 -0.17 0.81
N ASP A 126 1.45 0.80 0.78
CA ASP A 126 2.54 0.88 -0.19
C ASP A 126 3.81 0.16 0.27
N GLY A 127 3.88 -0.23 1.55
CA GLY A 127 5.03 -0.92 2.14
C GLY A 127 5.40 -0.44 3.53
N SER A 128 6.55 -0.90 4.03
CA SER A 128 7.06 -0.57 5.35
C SER A 128 8.39 0.17 5.27
N ARG A 129 8.58 1.16 6.16
CA ARG A 129 9.83 1.91 6.28
C ARG A 129 10.19 2.11 7.75
N ALA A 130 11.44 1.79 8.10
CA ALA A 130 11.96 1.99 9.44
C ALA A 130 12.78 3.29 9.53
N PHE A 131 12.67 3.96 10.67
CA PHE A 131 13.36 5.20 10.99
C PHE A 131 14.01 5.09 12.36
N THR A 132 15.17 5.72 12.52
CA THR A 132 15.75 5.90 13.86
C THR A 132 15.00 7.00 14.59
N GLY A 133 14.33 6.65 15.67
CA GLY A 133 13.60 7.58 16.52
C GLY A 133 14.49 8.14 17.63
N ARG A 134 14.26 9.41 17.97
CA ARG A 134 14.79 10.05 19.17
C ARG A 134 13.84 9.82 20.33
N ILE A 135 14.36 9.54 21.51
CA ILE A 135 13.56 9.44 22.74
C ILE A 135 13.37 10.82 23.34
N THR A 136 12.14 11.15 23.68
CA THR A 136 11.73 12.38 24.36
C THR A 136 10.81 12.05 25.54
N SER A 137 10.43 13.03 26.32
CA SER A 137 9.40 12.87 27.38
C SER A 137 8.01 12.51 26.82
N ALA A 138 7.75 12.84 25.53
CA ALA A 138 6.50 12.49 24.85
C ALA A 138 6.51 11.09 24.24
N GLY A 139 7.69 10.44 24.14
CA GLY A 139 7.84 9.13 23.53
C GLY A 139 8.93 9.07 22.47
N ILE A 140 8.71 8.25 21.44
CA ILE A 140 9.61 8.08 20.29
C ILE A 140 9.22 9.08 19.21
N GLU A 141 10.16 9.94 18.81
CA GLU A 141 9.97 10.96 17.78
C GLU A 141 10.85 10.71 16.55
N ILE A 142 10.26 10.86 15.38
CA ILE A 142 10.98 11.00 14.12
C ILE A 142 10.56 12.30 13.44
N ALA A 143 11.53 13.05 12.93
CA ALA A 143 11.30 14.27 12.17
C ALA A 143 11.55 13.98 10.69
N LEU A 144 10.61 14.31 9.84
CA LEU A 144 10.62 14.05 8.41
C LEU A 144 10.46 15.36 7.64
N PRO A 145 11.14 15.53 6.50
CA PRO A 145 10.78 16.60 5.57
C PRO A 145 9.30 16.52 5.22
N ALA A 146 8.59 17.65 5.13
CA ALA A 146 7.15 17.69 4.82
C ALA A 146 6.78 17.04 3.47
N ARG A 147 7.78 16.84 2.59
CA ARG A 147 7.64 16.17 1.29
C ARG A 147 8.18 14.73 1.27
N ASP A 148 8.44 14.13 2.44
CA ASP A 148 8.83 12.72 2.50
C ASP A 148 7.66 11.85 2.04
N LYS A 149 7.94 10.92 1.11
CA LYS A 149 6.93 10.04 0.49
C LYS A 149 6.16 9.17 1.48
N VAL A 150 6.75 8.84 2.63
CA VAL A 150 6.04 8.05 3.65
C VAL A 150 4.81 8.78 4.18
N LEU A 151 4.83 10.11 4.21
CA LEU A 151 3.69 10.92 4.65
C LEU A 151 2.51 10.77 3.70
N ASP A 152 2.76 10.81 2.39
CA ASP A 152 1.73 10.53 1.38
C ASP A 152 1.22 9.09 1.49
N SER A 153 2.14 8.13 1.66
CA SER A 153 1.76 6.73 1.86
C SER A 153 0.91 6.52 3.12
N MET A 154 1.13 7.30 4.20
CA MET A 154 0.28 7.27 5.39
C MET A 154 -1.10 7.88 5.10
N ALA A 155 -1.15 9.06 4.46
CA ALA A 155 -2.40 9.76 4.13
C ALA A 155 -3.30 8.94 3.20
N PHE A 156 -2.71 8.23 2.24
CA PHE A 156 -3.43 7.44 1.23
C PHE A 156 -3.43 5.93 1.52
N SER A 157 -2.96 5.50 2.68
CA SER A 157 -3.01 4.10 3.08
C SER A 157 -4.46 3.61 3.16
N ARG A 158 -4.73 2.43 2.61
CA ARG A 158 -6.09 1.88 2.48
C ARG A 158 -6.71 1.60 3.85
N GLY A 159 -7.44 2.60 4.36
CA GLY A 159 -8.18 2.57 5.62
C GLY A 159 -7.32 2.74 6.88
N ARG A 160 -6.06 2.35 6.89
CA ARG A 160 -5.17 2.42 8.07
C ARG A 160 -3.70 2.36 7.71
N PHE A 161 -2.85 2.72 8.66
CA PHE A 161 -1.42 2.43 8.68
C PHE A 161 -1.03 1.86 10.06
N ALA A 162 0.15 1.23 10.14
CA ALA A 162 0.63 0.70 11.41
C ALA A 162 1.93 1.39 11.84
N ILE A 163 2.07 1.60 13.16
CA ILE A 163 3.28 2.15 13.80
C ILE A 163 3.79 1.12 14.79
N ALA A 164 4.97 0.56 14.51
CA ALA A 164 5.62 -0.41 15.36
C ALA A 164 6.93 0.14 15.93
N ALA A 165 7.21 -0.19 17.18
CA ALA A 165 8.50 0.05 17.83
C ALA A 165 8.82 -1.13 18.75
N PRO A 166 10.09 -1.56 18.88
CA PRO A 166 10.49 -2.66 19.72
C PRO A 166 10.04 -2.48 21.16
N GLY A 167 9.41 -3.51 21.73
CA GLY A 167 8.92 -3.53 23.11
C GLY A 167 7.65 -2.71 23.37
N GLU A 168 7.02 -2.21 22.30
CA GLU A 168 5.73 -1.52 22.38
C GLU A 168 4.68 -2.28 21.55
N THR A 169 3.42 -2.19 21.94
CA THR A 169 2.31 -2.72 21.14
C THR A 169 2.19 -1.98 19.82
N THR A 170 2.10 -2.70 18.70
CA THR A 170 1.89 -2.05 17.39
C THR A 170 0.56 -1.30 17.39
N LEU A 171 0.60 -0.04 16.92
CA LEU A 171 -0.58 0.78 16.73
C LEU A 171 -1.12 0.57 15.31
N TYR A 172 -2.43 0.38 15.19
CA TYR A 172 -3.15 0.30 13.92
C TYR A 172 -4.09 1.49 13.83
N ILE A 173 -3.71 2.52 13.11
CA ILE A 173 -4.31 3.86 13.15
C ILE A 173 -5.03 4.15 11.84
N PRO A 174 -6.28 4.68 11.85
CA PRO A 174 -7.00 5.01 10.64
C PRO A 174 -6.34 6.17 9.88
N SER A 175 -6.28 6.05 8.54
CA SER A 175 -5.81 7.11 7.64
C SER A 175 -6.94 8.08 7.35
N TRP A 176 -7.31 8.91 8.34
CA TRP A 176 -8.39 9.88 8.21
C TRP A 176 -7.89 11.25 7.75
N THR A 177 -8.82 12.15 7.51
CA THR A 177 -8.56 13.50 6.96
C THR A 177 -7.61 14.34 7.80
N GLU A 178 -7.54 14.12 9.10
CA GLU A 178 -6.64 14.83 10.02
C GLU A 178 -5.17 14.61 9.67
N VAL A 179 -4.82 13.39 9.22
CA VAL A 179 -3.47 13.05 8.76
C VAL A 179 -3.11 13.87 7.52
N THR A 180 -3.97 13.84 6.51
CA THR A 180 -3.79 14.60 5.26
C THR A 180 -3.70 16.09 5.54
N ARG A 181 -4.58 16.62 6.40
CA ARG A 181 -4.65 18.04 6.72
C ARG A 181 -3.34 18.57 7.33
N VAL A 182 -2.77 17.87 8.33
CA VAL A 182 -1.48 18.27 8.91
C VAL A 182 -0.35 18.23 7.88
N ILE A 183 -0.38 17.26 6.96
CA ILE A 183 0.63 17.15 5.91
C ILE A 183 0.53 18.32 4.92
N GLU A 184 -0.68 18.70 4.52
CA GLU A 184 -0.94 19.82 3.62
C GLU A 184 -0.60 21.16 4.25
N ASP A 185 -0.90 21.36 5.53
CA ASP A 185 -0.53 22.59 6.28
C ASP A 185 1.00 22.82 6.32
N CYS A 186 1.78 21.77 6.08
CA CYS A 186 3.24 21.80 6.15
C CYS A 186 3.94 21.99 4.79
N ARG A 187 3.17 22.10 3.71
CA ARG A 187 3.67 22.14 2.33
C ARG A 187 3.44 23.49 1.66
#